data_2c071d922d5e6da82f9918f9fdc2ba4a
#
_entry.id   2c071d922d5e6da82f9918f9fdc2ba4a
#
_cell.length_a   1.000
_cell.length_b   1.000
_cell.length_c   1.000
_cell.angle_alpha   90.00
_cell.angle_beta   90.00
_cell.angle_gamma   90.00
#
_symmetry.space_group_name_H-M   'P 1'
#
loop_
_entity.id
_entity.type
_entity.pdbx_description
1 polymer ?
#
loop_
_entity_poly.entity_id
_entity_poly.type
_entity_poly.pdbx_seq_one_letter_code
_entity_poly.pdbx_strand_id
1 'polypeptide(L)'
;MARLCYDTILEFGVSACRSCEAGVVTPALEHVVEANTLLSGLGFESAGVASAHSIHNGLTVLEETHGYYHGEKVAIGVQAGLFLGDRPQAVINQVYSFCESVGLPTTLAAIGLADVKPAQLNQVATAACSKGETIHNEPSTVTPERVYASIVAADAFGRARLECNARLRM
;
A
#
# COMPACT_ATOMS: atom_id res chain seq x y z
N MET A 1 19.08 -3.83 -1.24
CA MET A 1 18.50 -2.97 -0.20
C MET A 1 16.98 -3.12 -0.13
N ALA A 2 16.20 -2.75 -1.14
CA ALA A 2 14.73 -2.81 -1.08
C ALA A 2 14.16 -4.20 -0.70
N ARG A 3 14.71 -5.30 -1.21
CA ARG A 3 14.30 -6.65 -0.82
C ARG A 3 14.60 -6.95 0.64
N LEU A 4 15.77 -6.54 1.14
CA LEU A 4 16.14 -6.71 2.54
C LEU A 4 15.19 -5.91 3.45
N CYS A 5 14.88 -4.65 3.09
CA CYS A 5 13.90 -3.83 3.79
C CYS A 5 12.54 -4.54 3.87
N TYR A 6 12.03 -5.02 2.73
CA TYR A 6 10.76 -5.74 2.67
C TYR A 6 10.74 -6.98 3.59
N ASP A 7 11.79 -7.81 3.50
CA ASP A 7 11.88 -9.04 4.32
C ASP A 7 11.96 -8.71 5.82
N THR A 8 12.74 -7.69 6.21
CA THR A 8 12.83 -7.21 7.60
C THR A 8 11.49 -6.73 8.12
N ILE A 9 10.75 -5.93 7.34
CA ILE A 9 9.43 -5.44 7.74
C ILE A 9 8.44 -6.59 7.91
N LEU A 10 8.42 -7.57 7.01
CA LEU A 10 7.55 -8.73 7.14
C LEU A 10 7.87 -9.59 8.35
N GLU A 11 9.16 -9.77 8.67
CA GLU A 11 9.61 -10.60 9.78
C GLU A 11 9.34 -9.93 11.14
N PHE A 12 9.68 -8.65 11.29
CA PHE A 12 9.68 -7.98 12.59
C PHE A 12 8.54 -7.00 12.79
N GLY A 13 7.82 -6.59 11.73
CA GLY A 13 6.86 -5.49 11.79
C GLY A 13 5.74 -5.67 12.80
N VAL A 14 5.15 -6.86 12.90
CA VAL A 14 4.09 -7.14 13.87
C VAL A 14 4.61 -7.03 15.30
N SER A 15 5.79 -7.61 15.58
CA SER A 15 6.41 -7.56 16.91
C SER A 15 6.83 -6.13 17.27
N ALA A 16 7.33 -5.37 16.31
CA ALA A 16 7.68 -3.96 16.50
C ALA A 16 6.45 -3.10 16.81
N CYS A 17 5.33 -3.34 16.11
CA CYS A 17 4.06 -2.66 16.38
C CYS A 17 3.61 -2.89 17.82
N ARG A 18 3.64 -4.14 18.31
CA ARG A 18 3.31 -4.47 19.70
C ARG A 18 4.26 -3.84 20.72
N SER A 19 5.54 -3.72 20.38
CA SER A 19 6.52 -3.03 21.22
C SER A 19 6.19 -1.54 21.34
N CYS A 20 5.82 -0.89 20.24
CA CYS A 20 5.36 0.50 20.25
C CYS A 20 4.10 0.68 21.11
N GLU A 21 3.10 -0.19 20.94
CA GLU A 21 1.86 -0.15 21.74
C GLU A 21 2.13 -0.31 23.23
N ALA A 22 3.11 -1.14 23.60
CA ALA A 22 3.53 -1.35 24.99
C ALA A 22 4.47 -0.25 25.52
N GLY A 23 4.94 0.68 24.68
CA GLY A 23 5.89 1.73 25.06
C GLY A 23 7.28 1.22 25.42
N VAL A 24 7.72 0.11 24.82
CA VAL A 24 9.01 -0.52 25.09
C VAL A 24 9.88 -0.64 23.84
N VAL A 25 11.20 -0.60 24.03
CA VAL A 25 12.16 -0.86 22.94
C VAL A 25 12.56 -2.33 22.97
N THR A 26 12.45 -2.99 21.83
CA THR A 26 12.85 -4.38 21.64
C THR A 26 13.71 -4.52 20.39
N PRO A 27 14.48 -5.60 20.23
CA PRO A 27 15.25 -5.85 19.01
C PRO A 27 14.40 -5.81 17.73
N ALA A 28 13.14 -6.28 17.79
CA ALA A 28 12.22 -6.19 16.65
C ALA A 28 11.92 -4.74 16.24
N LEU A 29 11.73 -3.85 17.23
CA LEU A 29 11.55 -2.42 16.95
C LEU A 29 12.82 -1.80 16.37
N GLU A 30 14.00 -2.14 16.89
CA GLU A 30 15.27 -1.64 16.38
C GLU A 30 15.50 -2.05 14.91
N HIS A 31 15.21 -3.32 14.56
CA HIS A 31 15.26 -3.80 13.17
C HIS A 31 14.32 -3.01 12.24
N VAL A 32 13.11 -2.72 12.67
CA VAL A 32 12.14 -1.95 11.87
C VAL A 32 12.59 -0.49 11.74
N VAL A 33 13.14 0.12 12.79
CA VAL A 33 13.70 1.48 12.73
C VAL A 33 14.87 1.53 11.75
N GLU A 34 15.79 0.56 11.80
CA GLU A 34 16.90 0.47 10.86
C GLU A 34 16.40 0.27 9.42
N ALA A 35 15.42 -0.62 9.20
CA ALA A 35 14.82 -0.82 7.89
C ALA A 35 14.21 0.47 7.34
N ASN A 36 13.49 1.22 8.16
CA ASN A 36 12.83 2.46 7.75
C ASN A 36 13.79 3.60 7.50
N THR A 37 14.84 3.74 8.30
CA THR A 37 15.76 4.89 8.21
C THR A 37 16.90 4.64 7.24
N LEU A 38 17.48 3.44 7.24
CA LEU A 38 18.65 3.10 6.43
C LEU A 38 18.27 2.35 5.16
N LEU A 39 17.61 1.20 5.28
CA LEU A 39 17.38 0.32 4.14
C LEU A 39 16.37 0.92 3.14
N SER A 40 15.30 1.55 3.65
CA SER A 40 14.32 2.25 2.82
C SER A 40 14.95 3.47 2.13
N GLY A 41 15.72 4.29 2.86
CA GLY A 41 16.40 5.45 2.32
C GLY A 41 17.37 5.09 1.19
N LEU A 42 18.27 4.15 1.44
CA LEU A 42 19.23 3.66 0.43
C LEU A 42 18.53 2.96 -0.74
N GLY A 43 17.44 2.24 -0.47
CA GLY A 43 16.63 1.59 -1.50
C GLY A 43 15.96 2.61 -2.42
N PHE A 44 15.38 3.65 -1.85
CA PHE A 44 14.78 4.76 -2.60
C PHE A 44 15.80 5.51 -3.45
N GLU A 45 16.93 5.90 -2.88
CA GLU A 45 18.01 6.60 -3.59
C GLU A 45 18.56 5.78 -4.77
N SER A 46 18.61 4.44 -4.61
CA SER A 46 19.20 3.56 -5.63
C SER A 46 18.22 3.15 -6.73
N ALA A 47 16.94 2.95 -6.41
CA ALA A 47 15.96 2.35 -7.32
C ALA A 47 14.76 3.26 -7.63
N GLY A 48 14.55 4.32 -6.85
CA GLY A 48 13.37 5.17 -6.96
C GLY A 48 12.10 4.48 -6.46
N VAL A 49 10.97 5.08 -6.82
CA VAL A 49 9.61 4.58 -6.57
C VAL A 49 8.84 4.44 -7.89
N ALA A 50 7.70 3.75 -7.87
CA ALA A 50 6.89 3.50 -9.06
C ALA A 50 5.39 3.69 -8.76
N SER A 51 4.54 2.72 -9.14
CA SER A 51 3.07 2.83 -9.09
C SER A 51 2.52 3.17 -7.70
N ALA A 52 3.08 2.63 -6.62
CA ALA A 52 2.55 2.86 -5.28
C ALA A 52 2.49 4.34 -4.90
N HIS A 53 3.54 5.10 -5.19
CA HIS A 53 3.59 6.53 -4.90
C HIS A 53 2.78 7.36 -5.89
N SER A 54 2.75 6.99 -7.17
CA SER A 54 1.89 7.68 -8.14
C SER A 54 0.41 7.50 -7.84
N ILE A 55 0.00 6.29 -7.41
CA ILE A 55 -1.39 6.06 -6.97
C ILE A 55 -1.69 6.86 -5.70
N HIS A 56 -0.75 6.93 -4.74
CA HIS A 56 -0.87 7.83 -3.60
C HIS A 56 -1.08 9.28 -4.06
N ASN A 57 -0.24 9.79 -4.97
CA ASN A 57 -0.37 11.15 -5.51
C ASN A 57 -1.74 11.34 -6.17
N GLY A 58 -2.19 10.36 -6.95
CA GLY A 58 -3.53 10.36 -7.52
C GLY A 58 -4.63 10.43 -6.44
N LEU A 59 -4.53 9.67 -5.35
CA LEU A 59 -5.51 9.70 -4.27
C LEU A 59 -5.61 11.07 -3.60
N THR A 60 -4.52 11.85 -3.57
CA THR A 60 -4.54 13.21 -2.97
C THR A 60 -5.38 14.22 -3.73
N VAL A 61 -5.87 13.92 -4.94
CA VAL A 61 -6.81 14.81 -5.65
C VAL A 61 -8.22 14.77 -5.03
N LEU A 62 -8.49 13.80 -4.17
CA LEU A 62 -9.76 13.64 -3.47
C LEU A 62 -9.65 14.18 -2.04
N GLU A 63 -10.44 15.18 -1.70
CA GLU A 63 -10.43 15.85 -0.39
C GLU A 63 -10.68 14.88 0.76
N GLU A 64 -11.49 13.84 0.54
CA GLU A 64 -11.83 12.81 1.52
C GLU A 64 -10.59 12.09 2.06
N THR A 65 -9.48 12.08 1.29
CA THR A 65 -8.24 11.40 1.68
C THR A 65 -7.25 12.28 2.45
N HIS A 66 -7.50 13.59 2.58
CA HIS A 66 -6.54 14.53 3.15
C HIS A 66 -6.29 14.31 4.65
N GLY A 67 -7.25 13.73 5.37
CA GLY A 67 -7.11 13.41 6.79
C GLY A 67 -6.27 12.16 7.09
N TYR A 68 -5.85 11.41 6.06
CA TYR A 68 -5.10 10.16 6.21
C TYR A 68 -3.61 10.37 5.98
N TYR A 69 -2.79 9.59 6.70
CA TYR A 69 -1.34 9.66 6.58
C TYR A 69 -0.85 9.23 5.19
N HIS A 70 0.34 9.73 4.84
CA HIS A 70 1.02 9.35 3.59
C HIS A 70 1.14 7.82 3.46
N GLY A 71 1.63 7.15 4.50
CA GLY A 71 1.83 5.70 4.50
C GLY A 71 0.55 4.89 4.33
N GLU A 72 -0.59 5.38 4.84
CA GLU A 72 -1.90 4.73 4.66
C GLU A 72 -2.32 4.75 3.18
N LYS A 73 -2.17 5.89 2.52
CA LYS A 73 -2.46 6.01 1.08
C LYS A 73 -1.47 5.23 0.23
N VAL A 74 -0.18 5.21 0.62
CA VAL A 74 0.83 4.38 -0.06
C VAL A 74 0.53 2.89 0.10
N ALA A 75 0.00 2.44 1.25
CA ALA A 75 -0.41 1.05 1.44
C ALA A 75 -1.49 0.63 0.42
N ILE A 76 -2.49 1.48 0.16
CA ILE A 76 -3.46 1.26 -0.92
C ILE A 76 -2.77 1.23 -2.28
N GLY A 77 -1.82 2.15 -2.52
CA GLY A 77 -1.03 2.17 -3.75
C GLY A 77 -0.19 0.90 -3.96
N VAL A 78 0.42 0.36 -2.89
CA VAL A 78 1.13 -0.93 -2.93
C VAL A 78 0.19 -2.05 -3.33
N GLN A 79 -0.97 -2.15 -2.69
CA GLN A 79 -1.96 -3.18 -2.97
C GLN A 79 -2.45 -3.10 -4.42
N ALA A 80 -2.80 -1.91 -4.91
CA ALA A 80 -3.17 -1.72 -6.32
C ALA A 80 -2.00 -2.08 -7.27
N GLY A 81 -0.77 -1.75 -6.91
CA GLY A 81 0.44 -2.11 -7.66
C GLY A 81 0.65 -3.62 -7.80
N LEU A 82 0.19 -4.43 -6.82
CA LEU A 82 0.25 -5.89 -6.93
C LEU A 82 -0.63 -6.41 -8.06
N PHE A 83 -1.83 -5.85 -8.24
CA PHE A 83 -2.74 -6.21 -9.33
C PHE A 83 -2.28 -5.62 -10.66
N LEU A 84 -1.77 -4.39 -10.67
CA LEU A 84 -1.21 -3.75 -11.86
C LEU A 84 -0.05 -4.54 -12.47
N GLY A 85 0.81 -5.07 -11.60
CA GLY A 85 2.00 -5.85 -11.96
C GLY A 85 1.77 -7.36 -12.04
N ASP A 86 0.50 -7.83 -12.01
CA ASP A 86 0.12 -9.26 -12.07
C ASP A 86 0.96 -10.13 -11.12
N ARG A 87 1.04 -9.73 -9.86
CA ARG A 87 1.86 -10.45 -8.86
C ARG A 87 1.22 -11.76 -8.44
N PRO A 88 2.03 -12.80 -8.14
CA PRO A 88 1.51 -14.10 -7.70
C PRO A 88 0.57 -13.96 -6.49
N GLN A 89 -0.52 -14.75 -6.47
CA GLN A 89 -1.53 -14.73 -5.42
C GLN A 89 -0.92 -14.90 -4.01
N ALA A 90 0.14 -15.68 -3.88
CA ALA A 90 0.85 -15.86 -2.61
C ALA A 90 1.43 -14.54 -2.08
N VAL A 91 1.99 -13.69 -2.97
CA VAL A 91 2.52 -12.38 -2.62
C VAL A 91 1.39 -11.42 -2.24
N ILE A 92 0.29 -11.43 -3.01
CA ILE A 92 -0.91 -10.63 -2.71
C ILE A 92 -1.42 -10.98 -1.31
N ASN A 93 -1.62 -12.26 -1.03
CA ASN A 93 -2.08 -12.73 0.28
C ASN A 93 -1.13 -12.33 1.41
N GLN A 94 0.18 -12.44 1.21
CA GLN A 94 1.19 -12.07 2.21
C GLN A 94 1.11 -10.59 2.56
N VAL A 95 1.04 -9.71 1.56
CA VAL A 95 0.98 -8.26 1.77
C VAL A 95 -0.33 -7.86 2.48
N TYR A 96 -1.47 -8.38 2.04
CA TYR A 96 -2.75 -8.08 2.71
C TYR A 96 -2.77 -8.58 4.16
N SER A 97 -2.31 -9.81 4.41
CA SER A 97 -2.23 -10.35 5.78
C SER A 97 -1.32 -9.51 6.68
N PHE A 98 -0.22 -9.03 6.14
CA PHE A 98 0.67 -8.11 6.87
C PHE A 98 -0.04 -6.79 7.18
N CYS A 99 -0.62 -6.13 6.18
CA CYS A 99 -1.36 -4.88 6.37
C CYS A 99 -2.46 -5.02 7.43
N GLU A 100 -3.24 -6.09 7.37
CA GLU A 100 -4.28 -6.40 8.35
C GLU A 100 -3.71 -6.57 9.76
N SER A 101 -2.55 -7.21 9.90
CA SER A 101 -1.93 -7.50 11.20
C SER A 101 -1.34 -6.27 11.91
N VAL A 102 -0.98 -5.24 11.15
CA VAL A 102 -0.40 -3.99 11.69
C VAL A 102 -1.36 -2.80 11.59
N GLY A 103 -2.62 -3.03 11.18
CA GLY A 103 -3.66 -2.00 11.13
C GLY A 103 -3.55 -1.04 9.94
N LEU A 104 -2.81 -1.39 8.88
CA LEU A 104 -2.81 -0.62 7.65
C LEU A 104 -4.10 -0.84 6.84
N PRO A 105 -4.58 0.19 6.11
CA PRO A 105 -5.78 0.08 5.31
C PRO A 105 -5.65 -0.96 4.20
N THR A 106 -6.71 -1.74 3.98
CA THR A 106 -6.80 -2.75 2.93
C THR A 106 -7.99 -2.55 2.00
N THR A 107 -8.73 -1.45 2.20
CA THR A 107 -9.87 -1.05 1.36
C THR A 107 -9.89 0.46 1.18
N LEU A 108 -10.54 0.92 0.13
CA LEU A 108 -10.79 2.35 -0.09
C LEU A 108 -11.63 2.98 1.03
N ALA A 109 -12.58 2.23 1.59
CA ALA A 109 -13.39 2.67 2.72
C ALA A 109 -12.53 3.06 3.93
N ALA A 110 -11.42 2.36 4.16
CA ALA A 110 -10.52 2.61 5.29
C ALA A 110 -9.71 3.92 5.17
N ILE A 111 -9.75 4.57 4.00
CA ILE A 111 -9.13 5.89 3.75
C ILE A 111 -10.18 6.94 3.36
N GLY A 112 -11.43 6.79 3.83
CA GLY A 112 -12.51 7.77 3.63
C GLY A 112 -13.26 7.65 2.32
N LEU A 113 -12.98 6.65 1.50
CA LEU A 113 -13.55 6.47 0.15
C LEU A 113 -14.60 5.35 0.09
N ALA A 114 -15.46 5.23 1.13
CA ALA A 114 -16.50 4.20 1.18
C ALA A 114 -17.53 4.36 0.03
N ASP A 115 -17.87 5.60 -0.29
CA ASP A 115 -18.88 5.95 -1.29
C ASP A 115 -18.26 6.55 -2.57
N VAL A 116 -16.96 6.27 -2.81
CA VAL A 116 -16.24 6.79 -3.96
C VAL A 116 -16.88 6.36 -5.29
N LYS A 117 -17.06 7.33 -6.18
CA LYS A 117 -17.69 7.09 -7.48
C LYS A 117 -16.68 6.71 -8.55
N PRO A 118 -17.09 5.96 -9.58
CA PRO A 118 -16.19 5.61 -10.69
C PRO A 118 -15.51 6.82 -11.34
N ALA A 119 -16.20 7.96 -11.43
CA ALA A 119 -15.63 9.20 -11.98
C ALA A 119 -14.46 9.72 -11.12
N GLN A 120 -14.55 9.64 -9.79
CA GLN A 120 -13.49 10.06 -8.87
C GLN A 120 -12.27 9.13 -8.99
N LEU A 121 -12.49 7.82 -9.06
CA LEU A 121 -11.39 6.86 -9.27
C LEU A 121 -10.72 7.04 -10.64
N ASN A 122 -11.46 7.44 -11.67
CA ASN A 122 -10.87 7.80 -12.97
C ASN A 122 -10.00 9.07 -12.86
N GLN A 123 -10.40 10.04 -12.04
CA GLN A 123 -9.56 11.22 -11.75
C GLN A 123 -8.25 10.80 -11.06
N VAL A 124 -8.34 9.94 -10.05
CA VAL A 124 -7.17 9.36 -9.35
C VAL A 124 -6.23 8.66 -10.35
N ALA A 125 -6.78 7.78 -11.19
CA ALA A 125 -6.00 7.03 -12.16
C ALA A 125 -5.34 7.94 -13.21
N THR A 126 -6.06 8.97 -13.67
CA THR A 126 -5.53 9.96 -14.62
C THR A 126 -4.41 10.78 -13.98
N ALA A 127 -4.60 11.24 -12.74
CA ALA A 127 -3.58 11.97 -12.00
C ALA A 127 -2.32 11.11 -11.76
N ALA A 128 -2.49 9.85 -11.36
CA ALA A 128 -1.40 8.90 -11.15
C ALA A 128 -0.58 8.63 -12.43
N CYS A 129 -1.16 8.81 -13.62
CA CYS A 129 -0.50 8.63 -14.91
C CYS A 129 -0.03 9.96 -15.54
N SER A 130 -0.08 11.07 -14.81
CA SER A 130 0.35 12.38 -15.32
C SER A 130 1.84 12.38 -15.70
N LYS A 131 2.20 13.30 -16.59
CA LYS A 131 3.59 13.45 -17.01
C LYS A 131 4.47 13.82 -15.82
N GLY A 132 5.54 13.03 -15.62
CA GLY A 132 6.48 13.23 -14.51
C GLY A 132 6.20 12.35 -13.29
N GLU A 133 5.07 11.63 -13.27
CA GLU A 133 4.79 10.67 -12.22
C GLU A 133 5.67 9.43 -12.30
N THR A 134 5.97 8.87 -11.13
CA THR A 134 6.88 7.72 -10.99
C THR A 134 6.30 6.40 -11.51
N ILE A 135 5.01 6.34 -11.85
CA ILE A 135 4.38 5.16 -12.42
C ILE A 135 5.01 4.75 -13.75
N HIS A 136 5.65 5.70 -14.44
CA HIS A 136 6.36 5.45 -15.69
C HIS A 136 7.69 4.67 -15.50
N ASN A 137 8.09 4.40 -14.24
CA ASN A 137 9.18 3.50 -13.88
C ASN A 137 8.73 2.01 -13.86
N GLU A 138 7.43 1.72 -14.01
CA GLU A 138 6.96 0.34 -14.13
C GLU A 138 7.52 -0.32 -15.40
N PRO A 139 7.83 -1.64 -15.35
CA PRO A 139 8.46 -2.34 -16.48
C PRO A 139 7.51 -2.51 -17.68
N SER A 140 6.23 -2.30 -17.50
CA SER A 140 5.21 -2.37 -18.56
C SER A 140 4.53 -1.03 -18.76
N THR A 141 4.01 -0.79 -19.98
CA THR A 141 3.21 0.42 -20.25
C THR A 141 1.98 0.45 -19.34
N VAL A 142 1.85 1.54 -18.60
CA VAL A 142 0.72 1.79 -17.70
C VAL A 142 -0.20 2.85 -18.31
N THR A 143 -1.51 2.61 -18.25
CA THR A 143 -2.54 3.57 -18.68
C THR A 143 -3.50 3.85 -17.51
N PRO A 144 -4.24 4.99 -17.55
CA PRO A 144 -5.23 5.29 -16.53
C PRO A 144 -6.27 4.18 -16.35
N GLU A 145 -6.70 3.51 -17.43
CA GLU A 145 -7.66 2.41 -17.37
C GLU A 145 -7.10 1.21 -16.60
N ARG A 146 -5.82 0.88 -16.78
CA ARG A 146 -5.15 -0.19 -16.04
C ARG A 146 -5.00 0.16 -14.57
N VAL A 147 -4.67 1.40 -14.25
CA VAL A 147 -4.58 1.88 -12.87
C VAL A 147 -5.95 1.86 -12.20
N TYR A 148 -6.99 2.36 -12.86
CA TYR A 148 -8.37 2.28 -12.37
C TYR A 148 -8.77 0.83 -12.06
N ALA A 149 -8.57 -0.09 -13.02
CA ALA A 149 -8.91 -1.49 -12.86
C ALA A 149 -8.14 -2.13 -11.67
N SER A 150 -6.86 -1.80 -11.50
CA SER A 150 -6.05 -2.32 -10.41
C SER A 150 -6.49 -1.81 -9.03
N ILE A 151 -6.89 -0.54 -8.91
CA ILE A 151 -7.44 0.02 -7.68
C ILE A 151 -8.76 -0.67 -7.31
N VAL A 152 -9.66 -0.82 -8.28
CA VAL A 152 -10.95 -1.50 -8.06
C VAL A 152 -10.76 -2.96 -7.67
N ALA A 153 -9.86 -3.68 -8.34
CA ALA A 153 -9.56 -5.08 -8.02
C ALA A 153 -8.95 -5.23 -6.62
N ALA A 154 -8.02 -4.34 -6.25
CA ALA A 154 -7.42 -4.33 -4.93
C ALA A 154 -8.46 -4.09 -3.82
N ASP A 155 -9.33 -3.10 -4.00
CA ASP A 155 -10.40 -2.80 -3.05
C ASP A 155 -11.40 -3.97 -2.92
N ALA A 156 -11.82 -4.56 -4.04
CA ALA A 156 -12.72 -5.72 -4.03
C ALA A 156 -12.09 -6.91 -3.28
N PHE A 157 -10.79 -7.16 -3.49
CA PHE A 157 -10.06 -8.21 -2.80
C PHE A 157 -9.97 -7.94 -1.29
N GLY A 158 -9.66 -6.70 -0.90
CA GLY A 158 -9.61 -6.30 0.52
C GLY A 158 -10.96 -6.47 1.21
N ARG A 159 -12.06 -6.05 0.58
CA ARG A 159 -13.43 -6.24 1.11
C ARG A 159 -13.77 -7.71 1.31
N ALA A 160 -13.49 -8.55 0.32
CA ALA A 160 -13.75 -9.98 0.43
C ALA A 160 -12.99 -10.64 1.59
N ARG A 161 -11.74 -10.22 1.85
CA ARG A 161 -10.95 -10.68 3.00
C ARG A 161 -11.56 -10.24 4.33
N LEU A 162 -11.99 -8.98 4.45
CA LEU A 162 -12.63 -8.47 5.68
C LEU A 162 -13.93 -9.23 5.98
N GLU A 163 -14.76 -9.52 4.98
CA GLU A 163 -15.97 -10.32 5.13
C GLU A 163 -15.67 -11.76 5.57
N CYS A 164 -14.65 -12.38 4.99
CA CYS A 164 -14.22 -13.72 5.39
C CYS A 164 -13.75 -13.76 6.85
N ASN A 165 -12.90 -12.80 7.23
CA ASN A 165 -12.38 -12.68 8.59
C ASN A 165 -13.51 -12.41 9.61
N ALA A 166 -14.52 -11.63 9.25
CA ALA A 166 -15.68 -11.38 10.11
C ALA A 166 -16.48 -12.66 10.38
N ARG A 167 -16.70 -13.49 9.34
CA ARG A 167 -17.41 -14.79 9.48
C ARG A 167 -16.68 -15.81 10.36
N LEU A 168 -15.34 -15.79 10.35
CA LEU A 168 -14.53 -16.71 11.16
C LEU A 168 -14.49 -16.34 12.65
N ARG A 169 -14.91 -15.14 13.02
CA ARG A 169 -14.95 -14.65 14.41
C ARG A 169 -16.32 -14.80 15.07
N MET A 170 -17.33 -15.21 14.32
CA MET A 170 -18.70 -15.51 14.80
C MET A 170 -18.86 -16.97 15.15
#